data_5a8f135dae64253d9edecfb8b438b6a2
#
_entry.id   5a8f135dae64253d9edecfb8b438b6a2
#
_cell.length_a   1.000
_cell.length_b   1.000
_cell.length_c   1.000
_cell.angle_alpha   90.00
_cell.angle_beta   90.00
_cell.angle_gamma   90.00
#
_symmetry.space_group_name_H-M   'P 1'
#
loop_
_entity.id
_entity.type
_entity.pdbx_description
1 polymer ?
#
loop_
_entity_poly.entity_id
_entity_poly.type
_entity_poly.pdbx_seq_one_letter_code
_entity_poly.pdbx_strand_id
1 'polypeptide(L)'
;MRRRHRRLNASPELDITAFLNLMIVLVPVLLLGMVFSQVRMIELNFPGMEAGQTPEPEELRLVVTLIPEGIEIADSSRGLIRVLPVDQQGQDFEGLRAVLRQIKNRVPDKTDVVLEVGPDIDYQTLVTAMDTVRSYPAVVAASVVEGELFPDVSLMDAPEDRKLAANASAESGEGA
;
A
#
# COMPACT_ATOMS: atom_id res chain seq x y z
N MET A 1 -86.92 8.57 -9.79
CA MET A 1 -86.15 7.34 -9.53
C MET A 1 -84.71 7.71 -9.25
N ARG A 2 -84.24 7.64 -7.98
CA ARG A 2 -82.86 8.00 -7.56
C ARG A 2 -82.06 6.75 -7.53
N ARG A 3 -81.08 6.55 -8.46
CA ARG A 3 -80.13 5.47 -8.42
C ARG A 3 -79.08 5.73 -7.33
N ARG A 4 -79.09 4.95 -6.26
CA ARG A 4 -78.03 4.89 -5.24
C ARG A 4 -76.84 4.26 -5.84
N HIS A 5 -75.76 5.04 -6.04
CA HIS A 5 -74.38 4.48 -6.32
C HIS A 5 -73.94 3.79 -5.03
N ARG A 6 -73.83 2.49 -5.11
CA ARG A 6 -73.19 1.64 -4.11
C ARG A 6 -71.66 1.85 -4.20
N ARG A 7 -71.10 2.60 -3.23
CA ARG A 7 -69.69 2.74 -3.09
C ARG A 7 -69.18 1.37 -2.69
N LEU A 8 -68.35 0.70 -3.57
CA LEU A 8 -67.56 -0.45 -3.25
C LEU A 8 -66.46 0.07 -2.35
N ASN A 9 -66.50 -0.31 -1.07
CA ASN A 9 -65.34 -0.18 -0.19
C ASN A 9 -64.28 -1.17 -0.69
N ALA A 10 -63.37 -0.72 -1.56
CA ALA A 10 -62.15 -1.40 -1.80
C ALA A 10 -61.27 -1.12 -0.57
N SER A 11 -61.22 -2.07 0.34
CA SER A 11 -60.18 -2.09 1.35
C SER A 11 -58.85 -2.13 0.59
N PRO A 12 -57.91 -1.19 0.85
CA PRO A 12 -56.60 -1.30 0.25
C PRO A 12 -55.91 -2.53 0.87
N GLU A 13 -56.02 -3.69 0.22
CA GLU A 13 -55.14 -4.81 0.52
C GLU A 13 -53.77 -4.36 0.11
N LEU A 14 -52.93 -4.05 1.12
CA LEU A 14 -51.52 -3.82 0.93
C LEU A 14 -50.94 -5.08 0.27
N ASP A 15 -50.48 -4.93 -0.96
CA ASP A 15 -49.92 -6.02 -1.72
C ASP A 15 -48.48 -6.33 -1.17
N ILE A 16 -48.48 -7.10 -0.07
CA ILE A 16 -47.27 -7.50 0.64
C ILE A 16 -46.34 -8.32 -0.29
N THR A 17 -46.91 -9.00 -1.29
CA THR A 17 -46.19 -9.82 -2.24
C THR A 17 -45.30 -8.95 -3.13
N ALA A 18 -45.78 -7.81 -3.60
CA ALA A 18 -44.99 -6.86 -4.38
C ALA A 18 -43.83 -6.28 -3.56
N PHE A 19 -44.09 -5.97 -2.28
CA PHE A 19 -43.07 -5.50 -1.35
C PHE A 19 -42.00 -6.56 -1.08
N LEU A 20 -42.38 -7.81 -0.83
CA LEU A 20 -41.44 -8.92 -0.62
C LEU A 20 -40.58 -9.21 -1.86
N ASN A 21 -41.18 -9.14 -3.06
CA ASN A 21 -40.44 -9.29 -4.32
C ASN A 21 -39.39 -8.16 -4.51
N LEU A 22 -39.75 -6.93 -4.16
CA LEU A 22 -38.83 -5.81 -4.19
C LEU A 22 -37.67 -5.99 -3.20
N MET A 23 -37.98 -6.44 -1.97
CA MET A 23 -36.97 -6.66 -0.93
C MET A 23 -35.99 -7.79 -1.28
N ILE A 24 -36.46 -8.88 -1.87
CA ILE A 24 -35.59 -10.02 -2.24
C ILE A 24 -34.58 -9.66 -3.33
N VAL A 25 -34.87 -8.63 -4.14
CA VAL A 25 -33.94 -8.12 -5.16
C VAL A 25 -33.05 -7.03 -4.59
N LEU A 26 -33.59 -6.10 -3.79
CA LEU A 26 -32.84 -4.95 -3.26
C LEU A 26 -31.77 -5.36 -2.25
N VAL A 27 -32.04 -6.35 -1.36
CA VAL A 27 -31.07 -6.76 -0.33
C VAL A 27 -29.80 -7.31 -0.94
N PRO A 28 -29.80 -8.24 -1.91
CA PRO A 28 -28.57 -8.71 -2.55
C PRO A 28 -27.83 -7.59 -3.31
N VAL A 29 -28.54 -6.67 -3.96
CA VAL A 29 -27.94 -5.54 -4.68
C VAL A 29 -27.24 -4.58 -3.71
N LEU A 30 -27.84 -4.29 -2.56
CA LEU A 30 -27.21 -3.46 -1.52
C LEU A 30 -26.00 -4.14 -0.91
N LEU A 31 -26.05 -5.47 -0.64
CA LEU A 31 -24.90 -6.24 -0.15
C LEU A 31 -23.78 -6.25 -1.18
N LEU A 32 -24.11 -6.40 -2.47
CA LEU A 32 -23.12 -6.32 -3.55
C LEU A 32 -22.47 -4.94 -3.61
N GLY A 33 -23.27 -3.87 -3.47
CA GLY A 33 -22.78 -2.49 -3.41
C GLY A 33 -21.85 -2.25 -2.21
N MET A 34 -22.09 -2.88 -1.07
CA MET A 34 -21.26 -2.76 0.12
C MET A 34 -19.88 -3.43 -0.08
N VAL A 35 -19.81 -4.53 -0.84
CA VAL A 35 -18.54 -5.21 -1.17
C VAL A 35 -17.65 -4.33 -2.06
N PHE A 36 -18.23 -3.60 -3.02
CA PHE A 36 -17.48 -2.67 -3.88
C PHE A 36 -17.19 -1.31 -3.23
N SER A 37 -17.70 -1.05 -2.03
CA SER A 37 -17.47 0.19 -1.27
C SER A 37 -16.04 0.30 -0.70
N GLN A 38 -15.27 -0.79 -0.75
CA GLN A 38 -13.84 -0.80 -0.42
C GLN A 38 -12.97 -0.39 -1.61
N VAL A 39 -13.36 0.66 -2.32
CA VAL A 39 -12.46 1.33 -3.25
C VAL A 39 -11.44 2.08 -2.40
N ARG A 40 -10.23 1.56 -2.31
CA ARG A 40 -9.10 2.32 -1.80
C ARG A 40 -8.90 3.49 -2.76
N MET A 41 -9.16 4.69 -2.28
CA MET A 41 -8.73 5.90 -2.99
C MET A 41 -7.20 5.86 -3.03
N ILE A 42 -6.66 5.58 -4.21
CA ILE A 42 -5.27 5.91 -4.50
C ILE A 42 -5.27 7.42 -4.66
N GLU A 43 -4.81 8.15 -3.66
CA GLU A 43 -4.52 9.57 -3.79
C GLU A 43 -3.36 9.71 -4.77
N LEU A 44 -3.69 9.97 -6.02
CA LEU A 44 -2.74 10.40 -7.03
C LEU A 44 -2.35 11.85 -6.70
N ASN A 45 -1.26 12.01 -5.98
CA ASN A 45 -0.68 13.30 -5.70
C ASN A 45 -0.02 13.82 -6.98
N PHE A 46 -0.76 14.63 -7.76
CA PHE A 46 -0.20 15.34 -8.90
C PHE A 46 0.64 16.52 -8.39
N PRO A 47 1.93 16.61 -8.72
CA PRO A 47 2.71 17.79 -8.42
C PRO A 47 2.18 18.96 -9.25
N GLY A 48 1.46 19.88 -8.63
CA GLY A 48 1.00 21.11 -9.29
C GLY A 48 -0.36 21.68 -8.90
N MET A 49 -1.08 21.11 -7.94
CA MET A 49 -2.30 21.74 -7.41
C MET A 49 -2.12 22.12 -5.94
N GLU A 50 -1.85 23.41 -5.74
CA GLU A 50 -2.05 24.04 -4.44
C GLU A 50 -3.55 24.12 -4.14
N ALA A 51 -3.94 23.74 -2.94
CA ALA A 51 -4.70 24.54 -2.00
C ALA A 51 -5.56 23.70 -1.07
N GLY A 52 -5.25 23.74 0.20
CA GLY A 52 -6.29 23.77 1.23
C GLY A 52 -6.61 22.46 1.92
N GLN A 53 -5.63 21.60 2.17
CA GLN A 53 -5.78 20.56 3.20
C GLN A 53 -4.75 20.85 4.30
N THR A 54 -5.23 20.98 5.53
CA THR A 54 -4.41 20.92 6.74
C THR A 54 -3.51 19.70 6.62
N PRO A 55 -2.18 19.84 6.77
CA PRO A 55 -1.31 18.67 6.76
C PRO A 55 -1.71 17.80 7.96
N GLU A 56 -2.34 16.66 7.69
CA GLU A 56 -2.27 15.53 8.61
C GLU A 56 -0.79 15.26 8.87
N PRO A 57 -0.40 14.89 10.10
CA PRO A 57 0.99 14.57 10.38
C PRO A 57 1.44 13.55 9.34
N GLU A 58 2.43 13.94 8.54
CA GLU A 58 2.96 13.17 7.43
C GLU A 58 3.38 11.80 7.97
N GLU A 59 2.51 10.82 7.83
CA GLU A 59 2.85 9.45 8.18
C GLU A 59 3.97 9.00 7.27
N LEU A 60 5.10 8.63 7.85
CA LEU A 60 6.23 8.05 7.14
C LEU A 60 5.74 6.88 6.29
N ARG A 61 5.79 6.98 4.98
CA ARG A 61 5.49 5.89 4.05
C ARG A 61 6.80 5.32 3.53
N LEU A 62 7.30 4.31 4.23
CA LEU A 62 8.55 3.66 3.89
C LEU A 62 8.39 2.81 2.64
N VAL A 63 9.20 3.10 1.62
CA VAL A 63 9.27 2.36 0.36
C VAL A 63 10.69 1.83 0.20
N VAL A 64 10.81 0.53 -0.05
CA VAL A 64 12.05 -0.15 -0.40
C VAL A 64 11.91 -0.64 -1.83
N THR A 65 12.70 -0.11 -2.76
CA THR A 65 12.68 -0.50 -4.16
C THR A 65 13.87 -1.40 -4.45
N LEU A 66 13.59 -2.62 -4.90
CA LEU A 66 14.57 -3.64 -5.24
C LEU A 66 14.69 -3.76 -6.76
N ILE A 67 15.83 -3.36 -7.31
CA ILE A 67 16.13 -3.42 -8.74
C ILE A 67 17.48 -4.13 -8.95
N PRO A 68 17.81 -4.59 -10.17
CA PRO A 68 19.07 -5.30 -10.42
C PRO A 68 20.32 -4.51 -10.04
N GLU A 69 20.29 -3.18 -10.15
CA GLU A 69 21.42 -2.30 -9.85
C GLU A 69 21.61 -2.04 -8.34
N GLY A 70 20.63 -2.39 -7.50
CA GLY A 70 20.70 -2.18 -6.05
C GLY A 70 19.37 -1.99 -5.37
N ILE A 71 19.43 -1.45 -4.15
CA ILE A 71 18.25 -1.21 -3.31
C ILE A 71 18.15 0.30 -3.04
N GLU A 72 16.97 0.86 -3.24
CA GLU A 72 16.64 2.20 -2.82
C GLU A 72 15.70 2.18 -1.61
N ILE A 73 15.96 3.04 -0.66
CA ILE A 73 15.10 3.24 0.50
C ILE A 73 14.63 4.68 0.46
N ALA A 74 13.32 4.87 0.40
CA ALA A 74 12.70 6.18 0.30
C ALA A 74 11.53 6.32 1.29
N ASP A 75 11.24 7.57 1.63
CA ASP A 75 9.97 7.98 2.20
C ASP A 75 9.16 8.62 1.09
N SER A 76 7.95 8.13 0.81
CA SER A 76 7.13 8.64 -0.29
C SER A 76 6.77 10.13 -0.12
N SER A 77 6.83 10.67 1.11
CA SER A 77 6.57 12.09 1.40
C SER A 77 7.84 12.94 1.42
N ARG A 78 8.99 12.38 1.83
CA ARG A 78 10.25 13.12 2.04
C ARG A 78 11.32 12.81 0.99
N GLY A 79 11.08 11.79 0.16
CA GLY A 79 11.99 11.40 -0.90
C GLY A 79 13.02 10.35 -0.49
N LEU A 80 14.13 10.31 -1.23
CA LEU A 80 15.17 9.30 -1.08
C LEU A 80 15.90 9.42 0.26
N ILE A 81 15.99 8.30 0.99
CA ILE A 81 16.71 8.18 2.26
C ILE A 81 18.11 7.63 2.03
N ARG A 82 18.21 6.52 1.28
CA ARG A 82 19.48 5.83 1.04
C ARG A 82 19.43 5.02 -0.24
N VAL A 83 20.56 4.96 -0.92
CA VAL A 83 20.83 4.07 -2.06
C VAL A 83 21.91 3.08 -1.65
N LEU A 84 21.68 1.81 -1.94
CA LEU A 84 22.59 0.71 -1.69
C LEU A 84 22.86 0.02 -3.04
N PRO A 85 23.97 0.37 -3.72
CA PRO A 85 24.30 -0.26 -4.99
C PRO A 85 24.65 -1.73 -4.80
N VAL A 86 24.40 -2.53 -5.84
CA VAL A 86 24.84 -3.93 -5.87
C VAL A 86 26.37 -4.01 -5.81
N ASP A 87 26.90 -4.96 -5.07
CA ASP A 87 28.33 -5.23 -4.97
C ASP A 87 28.71 -6.58 -5.61
N GLN A 88 29.96 -7.03 -5.43
CA GLN A 88 30.44 -8.32 -5.94
C GLN A 88 29.75 -9.53 -5.29
N GLN A 89 29.10 -9.35 -4.16
CA GLN A 89 28.38 -10.39 -3.41
C GLN A 89 26.86 -10.36 -3.70
N GLY A 90 26.39 -9.40 -4.48
CA GLY A 90 24.98 -9.19 -4.83
C GLY A 90 24.38 -7.98 -4.13
N GLN A 91 23.09 -8.07 -3.82
CA GLN A 91 22.34 -7.00 -3.14
C GLN A 91 22.82 -6.82 -1.69
N ASP A 92 23.02 -5.56 -1.26
CA ASP A 92 23.48 -5.23 0.10
C ASP A 92 22.32 -5.31 1.12
N PHE A 93 21.96 -6.53 1.51
CA PHE A 93 20.95 -6.78 2.52
C PHE A 93 21.40 -6.40 3.96
N GLU A 94 22.70 -6.39 4.21
CA GLU A 94 23.22 -5.95 5.53
C GLU A 94 23.07 -4.45 5.68
N GLY A 95 23.41 -3.69 4.65
CA GLY A 95 23.17 -2.25 4.58
C GLY A 95 21.68 -1.91 4.71
N LEU A 96 20.82 -2.64 3.99
CA LEU A 96 19.37 -2.51 4.11
C LEU A 96 18.90 -2.67 5.56
N ARG A 97 19.30 -3.77 6.20
CA ARG A 97 18.95 -4.06 7.60
C ARG A 97 19.42 -2.96 8.56
N ALA A 98 20.65 -2.47 8.36
CA ALA A 98 21.19 -1.40 9.19
C ALA A 98 20.38 -0.09 9.09
N VAL A 99 20.00 0.30 7.87
CA VAL A 99 19.17 1.49 7.63
C VAL A 99 17.77 1.31 8.21
N LEU A 100 17.13 0.16 7.98
CA LEU A 100 15.80 -0.13 8.51
C LEU A 100 15.77 -0.11 10.05
N ARG A 101 16.81 -0.61 10.73
CA ARG A 101 16.95 -0.51 12.18
C ARG A 101 17.06 0.95 12.65
N GLN A 102 17.78 1.79 11.93
CA GLN A 102 17.86 3.22 12.27
C GLN A 102 16.49 3.91 12.13
N ILE A 103 15.73 3.55 11.09
CA ILE A 103 14.38 4.07 10.87
C ILE A 103 13.45 3.55 11.99
N LYS A 104 13.48 2.26 12.30
CA LYS A 104 12.66 1.66 13.37
C LYS A 104 12.91 2.30 14.72
N ASN A 105 14.15 2.65 15.05
CA ASN A 105 14.48 3.36 16.29
C ASN A 105 13.88 4.77 16.38
N ARG A 106 13.59 5.40 15.23
CA ARG A 106 12.94 6.73 15.18
C ARG A 106 11.42 6.65 15.19
N VAL A 107 10.87 5.59 14.63
CA VAL A 107 9.42 5.35 14.51
C VAL A 107 9.09 3.92 14.95
N PRO A 108 9.16 3.63 16.26
CA PRO A 108 9.03 2.28 16.77
C PRO A 108 7.66 1.65 16.51
N ASP A 109 6.62 2.46 16.44
CA ASP A 109 5.23 1.99 16.27
C ASP A 109 4.88 1.65 14.82
N LYS A 110 5.73 2.04 13.86
CA LYS A 110 5.49 1.74 12.45
C LYS A 110 5.78 0.29 12.13
N THR A 111 4.82 -0.40 11.51
CA THR A 111 4.92 -1.83 11.15
C THR A 111 4.86 -2.08 9.65
N ASP A 112 4.34 -1.12 8.89
CA ASP A 112 4.12 -1.26 7.45
C ASP A 112 5.30 -0.74 6.62
N VAL A 113 5.55 -1.42 5.51
CA VAL A 113 6.51 -1.05 4.47
C VAL A 113 6.02 -1.51 3.11
N VAL A 114 6.31 -0.74 2.09
CA VAL A 114 6.08 -1.12 0.69
C VAL A 114 7.39 -1.62 0.11
N LEU A 115 7.39 -2.83 -0.44
CA LEU A 115 8.50 -3.40 -1.20
C LEU A 115 8.13 -3.38 -2.69
N GLU A 116 8.77 -2.48 -3.44
CA GLU A 116 8.68 -2.40 -4.89
C GLU A 116 9.73 -3.30 -5.52
N VAL A 117 9.34 -4.13 -6.48
CA VAL A 117 10.20 -5.16 -7.08
C VAL A 117 10.31 -4.94 -8.58
N GLY A 118 11.53 -4.81 -9.06
CA GLY A 118 11.81 -4.72 -10.49
C GLY A 118 11.58 -6.04 -11.23
N PRO A 119 11.38 -5.98 -12.58
CA PRO A 119 10.99 -7.15 -13.38
C PRO A 119 12.07 -8.25 -13.43
N ASP A 120 13.33 -7.92 -13.28
CA ASP A 120 14.45 -8.84 -13.42
C ASP A 120 14.98 -9.37 -12.07
N ILE A 121 14.21 -9.23 -11.01
CA ILE A 121 14.56 -9.74 -9.67
C ILE A 121 14.16 -11.21 -9.55
N ASP A 122 15.12 -12.06 -9.21
CA ASP A 122 14.84 -13.47 -8.96
C ASP A 122 14.08 -13.70 -7.65
N TYR A 123 13.37 -14.83 -7.58
CA TYR A 123 12.54 -15.17 -6.43
C TYR A 123 13.33 -15.29 -5.12
N GLN A 124 14.57 -15.80 -5.17
CA GLN A 124 15.37 -15.97 -3.96
C GLN A 124 15.81 -14.62 -3.39
N THR A 125 16.18 -13.69 -4.25
CA THR A 125 16.51 -12.30 -3.89
C THR A 125 15.29 -11.59 -3.28
N LEU A 126 14.10 -11.77 -3.87
CA LEU A 126 12.86 -11.25 -3.32
C LEU A 126 12.57 -11.79 -1.91
N VAL A 127 12.66 -13.11 -1.71
CA VAL A 127 12.43 -13.72 -0.40
C VAL A 127 13.42 -13.20 0.64
N THR A 128 14.70 -13.09 0.27
CA THR A 128 15.74 -12.56 1.16
C THR A 128 15.47 -11.09 1.54
N ALA A 129 15.00 -10.28 0.59
CA ALA A 129 14.59 -8.91 0.85
C ALA A 129 13.43 -8.85 1.84
N MET A 130 12.38 -9.68 1.61
CA MET A 130 11.22 -9.74 2.51
C MET A 130 11.62 -10.13 3.94
N ASP A 131 12.46 -11.14 4.10
CA ASP A 131 12.95 -11.58 5.41
C ASP A 131 13.77 -10.48 6.09
N THR A 132 14.64 -9.79 5.32
CA THR A 132 15.46 -8.68 5.83
C THR A 132 14.63 -7.49 6.28
N VAL A 133 13.53 -7.21 5.60
CA VAL A 133 12.64 -6.11 5.93
C VAL A 133 11.78 -6.43 7.16
N ARG A 134 11.40 -7.70 7.36
CA ARG A 134 10.51 -8.12 8.45
C ARG A 134 11.19 -8.24 9.79
N SER A 135 12.42 -8.77 9.81
CA SER A 135 13.10 -9.11 11.06
C SER A 135 14.61 -8.93 10.99
N TYR A 136 15.23 -8.90 12.15
CA TYR A 136 16.68 -8.91 12.28
C TYR A 136 17.11 -9.76 13.48
N PRO A 137 18.26 -10.42 13.41
CA PRO A 137 18.83 -11.12 14.55
C PRO A 137 19.29 -10.12 15.62
N ALA A 138 18.73 -10.20 16.80
CA ALA A 138 19.15 -9.44 17.98
C ALA A 138 19.73 -10.36 19.03
N VAL A 139 20.78 -9.92 19.72
CA VAL A 139 21.35 -10.67 20.84
C VAL A 139 20.84 -10.08 22.13
N VAL A 140 20.02 -10.84 22.86
CA VAL A 140 19.49 -10.47 24.17
C VAL A 140 19.93 -11.52 25.19
N ALA A 141 20.62 -11.09 26.24
CA ALA A 141 21.09 -11.97 27.33
C ALA A 141 21.83 -13.24 26.85
N ALA A 142 22.75 -13.09 25.86
CA ALA A 142 23.53 -14.16 25.22
C ALA A 142 22.70 -15.17 24.39
N SER A 143 21.43 -14.89 24.10
CA SER A 143 20.60 -15.65 23.16
C SER A 143 20.33 -14.82 21.91
N VAL A 144 20.35 -15.47 20.74
CA VAL A 144 19.93 -14.84 19.50
C VAL A 144 18.41 -14.92 19.44
N VAL A 145 17.75 -13.76 19.37
CA VAL A 145 16.30 -13.63 19.22
C VAL A 145 16.03 -12.85 17.93
N GLU A 146 14.91 -13.10 17.31
CA GLU A 146 14.45 -12.28 16.18
C GLU A 146 13.75 -11.03 16.68
N GLY A 147 14.30 -9.87 16.33
CA GLY A 147 13.65 -8.58 16.56
C GLY A 147 12.80 -8.23 15.34
N GLU A 148 11.60 -7.73 15.57
CA GLU A 148 10.71 -7.28 14.49
C GLU A 148 11.14 -5.91 13.96
N LEU A 149 11.11 -5.76 12.64
CA LEU A 149 11.27 -4.48 11.95
C LEU A 149 9.92 -4.00 11.41
N PHE A 150 9.60 -4.41 10.19
CA PHE A 150 8.37 -4.04 9.49
C PHE A 150 7.65 -5.31 9.02
N PRO A 151 6.86 -5.96 9.88
CA PRO A 151 6.21 -7.24 9.56
C PRO A 151 5.13 -7.12 8.47
N ASP A 152 4.52 -5.94 8.32
CA ASP A 152 3.44 -5.70 7.37
C ASP A 152 4.00 -5.25 6.01
N VAL A 153 4.47 -6.22 5.21
CA VAL A 153 5.07 -5.97 3.90
C VAL A 153 4.00 -5.99 2.81
N SER A 154 3.87 -4.89 2.08
CA SER A 154 3.06 -4.79 0.86
C SER A 154 3.96 -4.88 -0.36
N LEU A 155 3.69 -5.84 -1.27
CA LEU A 155 4.44 -5.99 -2.52
C LEU A 155 3.78 -5.16 -3.62
N MET A 156 4.62 -4.47 -4.40
CA MET A 156 4.22 -3.73 -5.60
C MET A 156 5.27 -3.94 -6.70
N ASP A 157 4.86 -3.78 -7.95
CA ASP A 157 5.79 -3.78 -9.07
C ASP A 157 6.49 -2.41 -9.13
N ALA A 158 7.81 -2.41 -9.28
CA ALA A 158 8.54 -1.20 -9.57
C ALA A 158 8.32 -0.77 -11.03
N PRO A 159 8.31 0.55 -11.33
CA PRO A 159 8.26 1.02 -12.71
C PRO A 159 9.39 0.42 -13.56
N GLU A 160 9.08 -0.02 -14.80
CA GLU A 160 10.03 -0.69 -15.70
C GLU A 160 11.28 0.15 -16.01
N ASP A 161 11.14 1.47 -16.03
CA ASP A 161 12.24 2.42 -16.32
C ASP A 161 13.01 2.87 -15.06
N ARG A 162 12.73 2.26 -13.89
CA ARG A 162 13.35 2.66 -12.63
C ARG A 162 14.83 2.30 -12.62
N LYS A 163 15.70 3.31 -12.62
CA LYS A 163 17.15 3.20 -12.43
C LYS A 163 17.52 3.68 -11.04
N LEU A 164 18.62 3.16 -10.53
CA LEU A 164 19.15 3.59 -9.23
C LEU A 164 19.42 5.10 -9.22
N ALA A 165 18.92 5.80 -8.21
CA ALA A 165 19.01 7.27 -8.14
C ALA A 165 20.46 7.80 -8.19
N ALA A 166 21.44 7.02 -7.74
CA ALA A 166 22.86 7.33 -7.85
C ALA A 166 23.33 7.38 -9.31
N ASN A 167 22.77 6.55 -10.20
CA ASN A 167 23.13 6.51 -11.62
C ASN A 167 22.39 7.60 -12.43
N ALA A 168 21.16 7.95 -12.01
CA ALA A 168 20.42 9.04 -12.66
C ALA A 168 21.12 10.40 -12.54
N SER A 169 21.87 10.61 -11.46
CA SER A 169 22.65 11.86 -11.28
C SER A 169 23.92 11.90 -12.12
N ALA A 170 24.48 10.74 -12.52
CA ALA A 170 25.68 10.65 -13.35
C ALA A 170 25.38 10.87 -14.85
N GLU A 171 24.24 10.38 -15.34
CA GLU A 171 23.82 10.55 -16.75
C GLU A 171 23.38 11.98 -17.06
N SER A 172 22.88 12.75 -16.07
CA SER A 172 22.48 14.15 -16.27
C SER A 172 23.66 15.15 -16.27
N GLY A 173 24.88 14.71 -15.91
CA GLY A 173 26.09 15.54 -15.86
C GLY A 173 26.97 15.50 -17.12
N GLU A 174 26.71 14.58 -18.08
CA GLU A 174 27.59 14.35 -19.25
C GLU A 174 27.06 15.02 -20.54
N GLY A 175 26.10 15.90 -20.44
CA GLY A 175 25.45 16.58 -21.58
C GLY A 175 25.59 18.12 -21.57
N ALA A 176 26.68 18.69 -21.00
CA ALA A 176 26.93 20.12 -21.05
C ALA A 176 28.29 20.44 -21.67
#